data_c2eeb43a92a772bcd60d200c7b894224
#
_entry.id   c2eeb43a92a772bcd60d200c7b894224
#
_cell.length_a   1.000
_cell.length_b   1.000
_cell.length_c   1.000
_cell.angle_alpha   90.00
_cell.angle_beta   90.00
_cell.angle_gamma   90.00
#
_symmetry.space_group_name_H-M   'P 1'
#
loop_
_entity.id
_entity.type
_entity.pdbx_description
1 polymer ?
#
loop_
_entity_poly.entity_id
_entity_poly.type
_entity_poly.pdbx_seq_one_letter_code
_entity_poly.pdbx_strand_id
1 'polypeptide(L)'
;MEYLTRQLRRHERDEFTQHLLMLDAEDRRLRFSSPRSDDAIRDYVEKIDLERDAIIVVDDADLVVIGAAHLARGPGYVEVGVSVLPGARGRGVGSALLERAKLHARNWGEHEIFTHCAADNRAMAELAKRHGLRGVIDRGEADAYAEVPAPDASSFTIEMMAERAAALDHALKEQLVAARRLAFAWMPTRENG
;
A
#
# COMPACT_ATOMS: atom_id res chain seq x y z
N MET A 1 14.15 6.19 8.75
CA MET A 1 12.82 6.54 9.33
C MET A 1 11.91 5.39 8.95
N GLU A 2 11.34 4.71 9.90
CA GLU A 2 10.42 3.59 9.67
C GLU A 2 9.04 4.17 9.41
N TYR A 3 8.40 3.79 8.29
CA TYR A 3 7.05 4.24 7.98
C TYR A 3 6.03 3.39 8.73
N LEU A 4 5.08 4.04 9.38
CA LEU A 4 3.92 3.35 9.94
C LEU A 4 2.96 2.98 8.81
N THR A 5 2.53 1.72 8.83
CA THR A 5 1.59 1.17 7.86
C THR A 5 0.29 0.84 8.56
N ARG A 6 -0.85 1.24 8.02
CA ARG A 6 -2.17 0.88 8.54
C ARG A 6 -2.98 0.07 7.53
N GLN A 7 -3.88 -0.76 8.03
CA GLN A 7 -4.88 -1.37 7.17
C GLN A 7 -6.01 -0.38 6.91
N LEU A 8 -6.40 -0.28 5.64
CA LEU A 8 -7.46 0.60 5.18
C LEU A 8 -8.83 0.00 5.52
N ARG A 9 -9.74 0.80 6.08
CA ARG A 9 -11.09 0.39 6.43
C ARG A 9 -12.02 0.46 5.22
N ARG A 10 -13.15 -0.24 5.26
CA ARG A 10 -14.11 -0.27 4.16
C ARG A 10 -14.58 1.11 3.70
N HIS A 11 -14.84 2.02 4.64
CA HIS A 11 -15.31 3.37 4.34
C HIS A 11 -14.21 4.31 3.80
N GLU A 12 -12.94 3.89 3.88
CA GLU A 12 -11.78 4.61 3.37
C GLU A 12 -11.35 4.11 1.96
N ARG A 13 -12.15 3.24 1.31
CA ARG A 13 -11.87 2.67 -0.02
C ARG A 13 -11.53 3.75 -1.07
N ASP A 14 -12.16 4.90 -0.97
CA ASP A 14 -11.93 6.02 -1.89
C ASP A 14 -10.51 6.58 -1.78
N GLU A 15 -9.84 6.47 -0.64
CA GLU A 15 -8.45 6.89 -0.48
C GLU A 15 -7.51 6.02 -1.33
N PHE A 16 -7.77 4.71 -1.39
CA PHE A 16 -7.02 3.83 -2.27
C PHE A 16 -7.29 4.12 -3.75
N THR A 17 -8.54 4.41 -4.09
CA THR A 17 -8.89 4.85 -5.45
C THR A 17 -8.12 6.11 -5.83
N GLN A 18 -8.13 7.13 -4.97
CA GLN A 18 -7.41 8.38 -5.22
C GLN A 18 -5.90 8.14 -5.36
N HIS A 19 -5.31 7.31 -4.50
CA HIS A 19 -3.90 6.92 -4.62
C HIS A 19 -3.58 6.33 -6.00
N LEU A 20 -4.37 5.37 -6.48
CA LEU A 20 -4.15 4.75 -7.78
C LEU A 20 -4.39 5.71 -8.95
N LEU A 21 -5.32 6.65 -8.81
CA LEU A 21 -5.57 7.69 -9.82
C LEU A 21 -4.45 8.72 -9.92
N MET A 22 -3.69 8.94 -8.84
CA MET A 22 -2.50 9.79 -8.82
C MET A 22 -1.27 9.15 -9.51
N LEU A 23 -1.30 7.85 -9.80
CA LEU A 23 -0.26 7.20 -10.58
C LEU A 23 -0.35 7.64 -12.04
N ASP A 24 0.77 7.92 -12.67
CA ASP A 24 0.82 8.19 -14.09
C ASP A 24 0.58 6.94 -14.95
N ALA A 25 0.48 7.10 -16.26
CA ALA A 25 0.17 6.00 -17.17
C ALA A 25 1.23 4.88 -17.14
N GLU A 26 2.52 5.25 -16.99
CA GLU A 26 3.61 4.29 -16.91
C GLU A 26 3.61 3.54 -15.57
N ASP A 27 3.37 4.23 -14.47
CA ASP A 27 3.24 3.61 -13.16
C ASP A 27 2.08 2.61 -13.08
N ARG A 28 0.94 2.97 -13.71
CA ARG A 28 -0.20 2.05 -13.82
C ARG A 28 0.15 0.83 -14.67
N ARG A 29 0.85 1.03 -15.79
CA ARG A 29 1.33 -0.08 -16.63
C ARG A 29 2.24 -1.02 -15.85
N LEU A 30 3.21 -0.47 -15.14
CA LEU A 30 4.15 -1.26 -14.33
C LEU A 30 3.45 -2.02 -13.19
N ARG A 31 2.44 -1.40 -12.57
CA ARG A 31 1.70 -1.99 -11.44
C ARG A 31 0.72 -3.09 -11.87
N PHE A 32 0.09 -2.95 -13.04
CA PHE A 32 -0.98 -3.84 -13.51
C PHE A 32 -0.58 -4.69 -14.73
N SER A 33 0.69 -4.64 -15.14
CA SER A 33 1.21 -5.26 -16.37
C SER A 33 0.47 -4.83 -17.64
N SER A 34 -0.39 -3.82 -17.55
CA SER A 34 -1.20 -3.30 -18.66
C SER A 34 -1.63 -1.86 -18.41
N PRO A 35 -1.86 -1.05 -19.47
CA PRO A 35 -2.44 0.27 -19.33
C PRO A 35 -3.82 0.21 -18.66
N ARG A 36 -4.08 1.15 -17.73
CA ARG A 36 -5.36 1.27 -17.03
C ARG A 36 -5.90 2.70 -17.12
N SER A 37 -7.12 2.83 -17.63
CA SER A 37 -7.88 4.09 -17.57
C SER A 37 -8.37 4.37 -16.15
N ASP A 38 -8.82 5.59 -15.90
CA ASP A 38 -9.40 5.97 -14.60
C ASP A 38 -10.62 5.11 -14.25
N ASP A 39 -11.47 4.82 -15.23
CA ASP A 39 -12.66 3.95 -15.02
C ASP A 39 -12.24 2.52 -14.69
N ALA A 40 -11.22 1.97 -15.38
CA ALA A 40 -10.70 0.64 -15.10
C ALA A 40 -10.05 0.56 -13.68
N ILE A 41 -9.47 1.66 -13.18
CA ILE A 41 -8.98 1.75 -11.80
C ILE A 41 -10.14 1.75 -10.81
N ARG A 42 -11.21 2.54 -11.05
CA ARG A 42 -12.40 2.56 -10.20
C ARG A 42 -13.08 1.20 -10.13
N ASP A 43 -13.29 0.56 -11.29
CA ASP A 43 -13.86 -0.78 -11.39
C ASP A 43 -13.01 -1.83 -10.66
N TYR A 44 -11.68 -1.71 -10.74
CA TYR A 44 -10.77 -2.59 -10.01
C TYR A 44 -10.96 -2.47 -8.51
N VAL A 45 -10.96 -1.23 -7.98
CA VAL A 45 -11.10 -1.00 -6.54
C VAL A 45 -12.48 -1.40 -6.03
N GLU A 46 -13.55 -1.16 -6.81
CA GLU A 46 -14.91 -1.56 -6.43
C GLU A 46 -15.06 -3.07 -6.26
N LYS A 47 -14.38 -3.85 -7.11
CA LYS A 47 -14.41 -5.33 -7.09
C LYS A 47 -13.59 -5.97 -5.97
N ILE A 48 -12.77 -5.22 -5.23
CA ILE A 48 -12.01 -5.75 -4.10
C ILE A 48 -12.96 -6.17 -2.99
N ASP A 49 -12.89 -7.42 -2.59
CA ASP A 49 -13.64 -7.95 -1.44
C ASP A 49 -12.84 -7.75 -0.15
N LEU A 50 -13.09 -6.65 0.56
CA LEU A 50 -12.42 -6.32 1.82
C LEU A 50 -12.81 -7.23 3.02
N GLU A 51 -13.66 -8.24 2.82
CA GLU A 51 -13.82 -9.33 3.81
C GLU A 51 -12.77 -10.42 3.65
N ARG A 52 -12.24 -10.56 2.44
CA ARG A 52 -11.24 -11.56 2.08
C ARG A 52 -9.86 -10.93 1.90
N ASP A 53 -9.80 -9.79 1.25
CA ASP A 53 -8.59 -9.09 0.85
C ASP A 53 -8.25 -7.97 1.86
N ALA A 54 -7.02 -7.46 1.83
CA ALA A 54 -6.62 -6.30 2.61
C ALA A 54 -5.94 -5.24 1.76
N ILE A 55 -6.09 -3.98 2.14
CA ILE A 55 -5.33 -2.87 1.59
C ILE A 55 -4.53 -2.25 2.73
N ILE A 56 -3.22 -2.21 2.58
CA ILE A 56 -2.29 -1.61 3.55
C ILE A 56 -1.74 -0.33 2.94
N VAL A 57 -1.73 0.75 3.70
CA VAL A 57 -1.32 2.07 3.22
C VAL A 57 -0.30 2.74 4.12
N VAL A 58 0.40 3.72 3.55
CA VAL A 58 1.24 4.69 4.23
C VAL A 58 0.71 6.07 3.90
N ASP A 59 0.34 6.83 4.92
CA ASP A 59 -0.12 8.21 4.80
C ASP A 59 1.02 9.20 5.06
N ASP A 60 1.04 10.33 4.35
CA ASP A 60 1.89 11.45 4.69
C ASP A 60 1.32 12.30 5.86
N ALA A 61 1.91 13.48 6.11
CA ALA A 61 1.48 14.36 7.18
C ALA A 61 0.13 15.07 6.93
N ASP A 62 -0.35 15.06 5.70
CA ASP A 62 -1.60 15.63 5.27
C ASP A 62 -2.69 14.59 4.98
N LEU A 63 -2.45 13.33 5.41
CA LEU A 63 -3.32 12.16 5.24
C LEU A 63 -3.49 11.74 3.76
N VAL A 64 -2.56 12.11 2.90
CA VAL A 64 -2.53 11.59 1.53
C VAL A 64 -1.87 10.22 1.53
N VAL A 65 -2.52 9.23 0.95
CA VAL A 65 -1.94 7.89 0.77
C VAL A 65 -0.81 7.96 -0.25
N ILE A 66 0.45 7.94 0.24
CA ILE A 66 1.66 8.04 -0.59
C ILE A 66 2.17 6.68 -1.06
N GLY A 67 1.70 5.60 -0.46
CA GLY A 67 2.00 4.24 -0.85
C GLY A 67 0.91 3.28 -0.42
N ALA A 68 0.66 2.25 -1.23
CA ALA A 68 -0.36 1.25 -0.96
C ALA A 68 0.07 -0.15 -1.41
N ALA A 69 -0.38 -1.16 -0.68
CA ALA A 69 -0.29 -2.56 -1.05
C ALA A 69 -1.69 -3.19 -0.98
N HIS A 70 -2.16 -3.75 -2.09
CA HIS A 70 -3.35 -4.61 -2.10
C HIS A 70 -2.90 -6.06 -1.95
N LEU A 71 -3.48 -6.74 -0.98
CA LEU A 71 -3.26 -8.15 -0.66
C LEU A 71 -4.52 -8.91 -1.10
N ALA A 72 -4.44 -9.57 -2.24
CA ALA A 72 -5.51 -10.43 -2.74
C ALA A 72 -5.29 -11.85 -2.25
N ARG A 73 -6.18 -12.32 -1.38
CA ARG A 73 -6.06 -13.64 -0.76
C ARG A 73 -6.54 -14.74 -1.70
N GLY A 74 -5.65 -15.68 -2.03
CA GLY A 74 -5.93 -16.91 -2.75
C GLY A 74 -5.85 -18.15 -1.85
N PRO A 75 -6.12 -19.35 -2.40
CA PRO A 75 -6.00 -20.60 -1.64
C PRO A 75 -4.53 -20.98 -1.47
N GLY A 76 -3.99 -20.75 -0.26
CA GLY A 76 -2.59 -21.05 0.10
C GLY A 76 -1.58 -19.97 -0.23
N TYR A 77 -1.99 -18.84 -0.83
CA TYR A 77 -1.11 -17.74 -1.18
C TYR A 77 -1.78 -16.37 -1.04
N VAL A 78 -0.95 -15.33 -1.02
CA VAL A 78 -1.39 -13.93 -1.11
C VAL A 78 -0.69 -13.26 -2.29
N GLU A 79 -1.45 -12.74 -3.24
CA GLU A 79 -0.92 -11.85 -4.27
C GLU A 79 -0.80 -10.43 -3.72
N VAL A 80 0.37 -9.82 -3.87
CA VAL A 80 0.64 -8.47 -3.39
C VAL A 80 0.98 -7.53 -4.52
N GLY A 81 0.15 -6.52 -4.69
CA GLY A 81 0.44 -5.45 -5.62
C GLY A 81 0.79 -4.17 -4.90
N VAL A 82 2.05 -3.72 -5.02
CA VAL A 82 2.57 -2.50 -4.36
C VAL A 82 2.61 -1.32 -5.33
N SER A 83 2.24 -0.14 -4.84
CA SER A 83 2.42 1.14 -5.54
C SER A 83 2.90 2.23 -4.60
N VAL A 84 3.77 3.11 -5.08
CA VAL A 84 4.33 4.24 -4.32
C VAL A 84 4.37 5.46 -5.23
N LEU A 85 3.78 6.57 -4.77
CA LEU A 85 3.79 7.83 -5.51
C LEU A 85 5.23 8.32 -5.78
N PRO A 86 5.49 8.96 -6.92
CA PRO A 86 6.84 9.38 -7.32
C PRO A 86 7.60 10.15 -6.23
N GLY A 87 6.95 11.09 -5.55
CA GLY A 87 7.57 11.90 -4.49
C GLY A 87 7.95 11.13 -3.20
N ALA A 88 7.47 9.89 -3.05
CA ALA A 88 7.74 9.05 -1.88
C ALA A 88 8.69 7.87 -2.17
N ARG A 89 9.14 7.71 -3.42
CA ARG A 89 10.03 6.62 -3.82
C ARG A 89 11.44 6.78 -3.26
N GLY A 90 12.16 5.66 -3.18
CA GLY A 90 13.54 5.64 -2.67
C GLY A 90 13.68 5.91 -1.16
N ARG A 91 12.58 6.09 -0.44
CA ARG A 91 12.54 6.47 0.98
C ARG A 91 12.13 5.33 1.91
N GLY A 92 11.94 4.11 1.39
CA GLY A 92 11.60 2.92 2.18
C GLY A 92 10.11 2.60 2.27
N VAL A 93 9.21 3.41 1.68
CA VAL A 93 7.75 3.18 1.72
C VAL A 93 7.37 1.80 1.17
N GLY A 94 7.89 1.42 0.01
CA GLY A 94 7.63 0.10 -0.58
C GLY A 94 8.12 -1.06 0.29
N SER A 95 9.27 -0.90 0.97
CA SER A 95 9.79 -1.89 1.92
C SER A 95 8.85 -2.07 3.11
N ALA A 96 8.41 -0.98 3.73
CA ALA A 96 7.46 -1.02 4.85
C ALA A 96 6.15 -1.72 4.45
N LEU A 97 5.61 -1.41 3.26
CA LEU A 97 4.41 -2.04 2.73
C LEU A 97 4.59 -3.55 2.52
N LEU A 98 5.70 -3.98 1.91
CA LEU A 98 5.94 -5.40 1.62
C LEU A 98 6.23 -6.19 2.90
N GLU A 99 6.95 -5.63 3.88
CA GLU A 99 7.16 -6.24 5.19
C GLU A 99 5.83 -6.44 5.93
N ARG A 100 4.98 -5.41 5.93
CA ARG A 100 3.66 -5.50 6.54
C ARG A 100 2.77 -6.52 5.82
N ALA A 101 2.82 -6.58 4.49
CA ALA A 101 2.09 -7.57 3.68
C ALA A 101 2.51 -9.01 4.03
N LYS A 102 3.81 -9.26 4.18
CA LYS A 102 4.34 -10.58 4.59
C LYS A 102 3.85 -10.97 5.99
N LEU A 103 3.88 -10.04 6.93
CA LEU A 103 3.39 -10.27 8.29
C LEU A 103 1.87 -10.58 8.30
N HIS A 104 1.11 -9.84 7.51
CA HIS A 104 -0.34 -10.03 7.40
C HIS A 104 -0.70 -11.37 6.75
N ALA A 105 -0.02 -11.74 5.65
CA ALA A 105 -0.16 -13.04 4.99
C ALA A 105 0.16 -14.19 5.94
N ARG A 106 1.25 -14.04 6.74
CA ARG A 106 1.62 -15.00 7.80
C ARG A 106 0.48 -15.21 8.79
N ASN A 107 -0.11 -14.13 9.29
CA ASN A 107 -1.19 -14.19 10.30
C ASN A 107 -2.52 -14.65 9.72
N TRP A 108 -2.72 -14.55 8.40
CA TRP A 108 -3.80 -15.23 7.70
C TRP A 108 -3.61 -16.76 7.59
N GLY A 109 -2.40 -17.27 7.91
CA GLY A 109 -2.05 -18.68 7.78
C GLY A 109 -1.76 -19.11 6.35
N GLU A 110 -1.48 -18.15 5.46
CA GLU A 110 -1.08 -18.45 4.09
C GLU A 110 0.40 -18.84 4.05
N HIS A 111 0.75 -19.70 3.08
CA HIS A 111 2.08 -20.29 3.02
C HIS A 111 3.02 -19.58 2.05
N GLU A 112 2.46 -18.80 1.14
CA GLU A 112 3.20 -18.11 0.11
C GLU A 112 2.69 -16.68 -0.11
N ILE A 113 3.62 -15.78 -0.38
CA ILE A 113 3.33 -14.45 -0.90
C ILE A 113 3.95 -14.35 -2.29
N PHE A 114 3.22 -13.80 -3.26
CA PHE A 114 3.78 -13.51 -4.55
C PHE A 114 3.38 -12.12 -5.06
N THR A 115 4.13 -11.62 -6.04
CA THR A 115 3.82 -10.39 -6.74
C THR A 115 3.95 -10.62 -8.24
N HIS A 116 2.98 -10.07 -8.96
CA HIS A 116 2.95 -10.06 -10.41
C HIS A 116 3.15 -8.63 -10.93
N CYS A 117 4.08 -8.43 -11.85
CA CYS A 117 4.35 -7.11 -12.42
C CYS A 117 4.95 -7.22 -13.83
N ALA A 118 5.02 -6.10 -14.54
CA ALA A 118 5.75 -6.04 -15.80
C ALA A 118 7.24 -6.39 -15.60
N ALA A 119 7.82 -7.18 -16.50
CA ALA A 119 9.21 -7.65 -16.38
C ALA A 119 10.26 -6.53 -16.37
N ASP A 120 9.92 -5.37 -16.91
CA ASP A 120 10.75 -4.16 -16.90
C ASP A 120 10.55 -3.28 -15.64
N ASN A 121 9.71 -3.70 -14.70
CA ASN A 121 9.53 -3.03 -13.41
C ASN A 121 10.72 -3.26 -12.48
N ARG A 122 11.83 -2.55 -12.76
CA ARG A 122 13.07 -2.68 -11.98
C ARG A 122 12.88 -2.36 -10.50
N ALA A 123 12.05 -1.37 -10.19
CA ALA A 123 11.79 -0.97 -8.80
C ALA A 123 11.14 -2.11 -8.00
N MET A 124 10.16 -2.81 -8.58
CA MET A 124 9.52 -3.96 -7.95
C MET A 124 10.46 -5.16 -7.89
N ALA A 125 11.25 -5.42 -8.92
CA ALA A 125 12.24 -6.50 -8.92
C ALA A 125 13.31 -6.32 -7.82
N GLU A 126 13.83 -5.10 -7.63
CA GLU A 126 14.76 -4.79 -6.54
C GLU A 126 14.10 -4.90 -5.16
N LEU A 127 12.86 -4.43 -5.03
CA LEU A 127 12.09 -4.56 -3.80
C LEU A 127 11.88 -6.04 -3.44
N ALA A 128 11.40 -6.85 -4.37
CA ALA A 128 11.19 -8.28 -4.22
C ALA A 128 12.49 -8.99 -3.79
N LYS A 129 13.59 -8.75 -4.51
CA LYS A 129 14.91 -9.32 -4.20
C LYS A 129 15.38 -8.96 -2.79
N ARG A 130 15.23 -7.69 -2.38
CA ARG A 130 15.63 -7.21 -1.05
C ARG A 130 14.87 -7.89 0.08
N HIS A 131 13.61 -8.24 -0.17
CA HIS A 131 12.74 -8.92 0.78
C HIS A 131 12.70 -10.45 0.63
N GLY A 132 13.65 -11.02 -0.15
CA GLY A 132 13.85 -12.46 -0.27
C GLY A 132 12.84 -13.17 -1.18
N LEU A 133 12.11 -12.44 -2.02
CA LEU A 133 11.27 -13.05 -3.05
C LEU A 133 12.17 -13.53 -4.20
N ARG A 134 11.89 -14.73 -4.69
CA ARG A 134 12.60 -15.34 -5.84
C ARG A 134 11.79 -15.08 -7.10
N GLY A 135 12.41 -14.39 -8.08
CA GLY A 135 11.75 -13.99 -9.31
C GLY A 135 11.87 -15.02 -10.43
N VAL A 136 10.81 -15.17 -11.22
CA VAL A 136 10.77 -15.85 -12.50
C VAL A 136 10.22 -14.87 -13.53
N ILE A 137 10.91 -14.76 -14.70
CA ILE A 137 10.46 -13.89 -15.80
C ILE A 137 9.97 -14.79 -16.92
N ASP A 138 8.73 -14.59 -17.37
CA ASP A 138 8.15 -15.26 -18.53
C ASP A 138 7.36 -14.27 -19.39
N ARG A 139 7.62 -14.29 -20.71
CA ARG A 139 6.87 -13.57 -21.76
C ARG A 139 6.57 -12.08 -21.51
N GLY A 140 7.48 -11.38 -20.82
CA GLY A 140 7.33 -9.93 -20.54
C GLY A 140 6.63 -9.61 -19.21
N GLU A 141 6.30 -10.63 -18.42
CA GLU A 141 5.81 -10.54 -17.06
C GLU A 141 6.83 -11.10 -16.07
N ALA A 142 6.81 -10.66 -14.85
CA ALA A 142 7.68 -11.12 -13.78
C ALA A 142 6.83 -11.50 -12.56
N ASP A 143 7.00 -12.73 -12.13
CA ASP A 143 6.47 -13.25 -10.88
C ASP A 143 7.59 -13.41 -9.87
N ALA A 144 7.37 -12.98 -8.64
CA ALA A 144 8.33 -13.19 -7.56
C ALA A 144 7.62 -13.74 -6.33
N TYR A 145 8.19 -14.80 -5.74
CA TYR A 145 7.58 -15.62 -4.68
C TYR A 145 8.46 -15.66 -3.45
N ALA A 146 7.84 -15.72 -2.28
CA ALA A 146 8.51 -16.08 -1.03
C ALA A 146 7.59 -16.94 -0.17
N GLU A 147 8.17 -17.96 0.47
CA GLU A 147 7.49 -18.69 1.53
C GLU A 147 7.28 -17.80 2.75
N VAL A 148 6.14 -17.98 3.41
CA VAL A 148 5.77 -17.28 4.62
C VAL A 148 5.74 -18.30 5.76
N PRO A 149 6.45 -18.06 6.88
CA PRO A 149 6.45 -18.97 8.00
C PRO A 149 5.06 -19.06 8.64
N ALA A 150 4.78 -20.16 9.33
CA ALA A 150 3.53 -20.32 10.05
C ALA A 150 3.31 -19.20 11.09
N PRO A 151 2.06 -18.80 11.34
CA PRO A 151 1.74 -17.77 12.34
C PRO A 151 2.11 -18.26 13.75
N ASP A 152 2.51 -17.34 14.60
CA ASP A 152 2.74 -17.58 16.03
C ASP A 152 2.27 -16.38 16.88
N ALA A 153 2.28 -16.54 18.20
CA ALA A 153 1.86 -15.49 19.14
C ALA A 153 2.65 -14.18 18.95
N SER A 154 3.93 -14.27 18.56
CA SER A 154 4.76 -13.09 18.36
C SER A 154 4.34 -12.33 17.09
N SER A 155 4.03 -13.03 16.01
CA SER A 155 3.57 -12.39 14.76
C SER A 155 2.26 -11.64 14.94
N PHE A 156 1.29 -12.21 15.66
CA PHE A 156 0.05 -11.52 15.98
C PHE A 156 0.27 -10.31 16.88
N THR A 157 1.17 -10.42 17.88
CA THR A 157 1.48 -9.31 18.78
C THR A 157 2.15 -8.16 18.03
N ILE A 158 3.12 -8.45 17.16
CA ILE A 158 3.82 -7.44 16.35
C ILE A 158 2.81 -6.73 15.44
N GLU A 159 1.93 -7.47 14.75
CA GLU A 159 0.92 -6.89 13.88
C GLU A 159 -0.05 -6.00 14.63
N MET A 160 -0.56 -6.48 15.78
CA MET A 160 -1.47 -5.70 16.62
C MET A 160 -0.81 -4.40 17.12
N MET A 161 0.46 -4.46 17.54
CA MET A 161 1.19 -3.26 17.98
C MET A 161 1.42 -2.28 16.84
N ALA A 162 1.80 -2.76 15.65
CA ALA A 162 1.98 -1.93 14.47
C ALA A 162 0.68 -1.23 14.07
N GLU A 163 -0.45 -1.96 14.09
CA GLU A 163 -1.76 -1.39 13.78
C GLU A 163 -2.20 -0.32 14.79
N ARG A 164 -1.97 -0.56 16.09
CA ARG A 164 -2.27 0.43 17.13
C ARG A 164 -1.41 1.68 17.00
N ALA A 165 -0.10 1.52 16.73
CA ALA A 165 0.80 2.65 16.51
C ALA A 165 0.36 3.48 15.30
N ALA A 166 0.01 2.83 14.21
CA ALA A 166 -0.47 3.49 13.00
C ALA A 166 -1.83 4.19 13.21
N ALA A 167 -2.75 3.58 13.96
CA ALA A 167 -4.04 4.21 14.28
C ALA A 167 -3.87 5.47 15.16
N LEU A 168 -2.95 5.47 16.10
CA LEU A 168 -2.62 6.65 16.91
C LEU A 168 -2.00 7.76 16.06
N ASP A 169 -1.04 7.42 15.20
CA ASP A 169 -0.41 8.38 14.28
C ASP A 169 -1.44 9.01 13.34
N HIS A 170 -2.33 8.17 12.77
CA HIS A 170 -3.40 8.63 11.90
C HIS A 170 -4.35 9.61 12.63
N ALA A 171 -4.82 9.26 13.82
CA ALA A 171 -5.69 10.14 14.63
C ALA A 171 -5.02 11.47 14.98
N LEU A 172 -3.71 11.46 15.28
CA LEU A 172 -2.95 12.69 15.52
C LEU A 172 -2.86 13.56 14.26
N LYS A 173 -2.61 12.96 13.10
CA LYS A 173 -2.59 13.66 11.81
C LYS A 173 -3.95 14.27 11.49
N GLU A 174 -5.06 13.55 11.71
CA GLU A 174 -6.42 14.08 11.54
C GLU A 174 -6.64 15.35 12.36
N GLN A 175 -6.26 15.34 13.64
CA GLN A 175 -6.38 16.52 14.51
C GLN A 175 -5.51 17.68 14.01
N LEU A 176 -4.28 17.41 13.56
CA LEU A 176 -3.38 18.45 13.04
C LEU A 176 -3.91 19.06 11.74
N VAL A 177 -4.43 18.23 10.82
CA VAL A 177 -5.06 18.70 9.57
C VAL A 177 -6.29 19.55 9.88
N ALA A 178 -7.15 19.11 10.80
CA ALA A 178 -8.32 19.87 11.23
C ALA A 178 -7.93 21.22 11.85
N ALA A 179 -6.94 21.23 12.74
CA ALA A 179 -6.44 22.45 13.38
C ALA A 179 -5.85 23.44 12.35
N ARG A 180 -5.07 22.95 11.38
CA ARG A 180 -4.56 23.79 10.27
C ARG A 180 -5.69 24.41 9.46
N ARG A 181 -6.71 23.63 9.08
CA ARG A 181 -7.89 24.14 8.33
C ARG A 181 -8.61 25.26 9.09
N LEU A 182 -8.81 25.08 10.39
CA LEU A 182 -9.42 26.13 11.24
C LEU A 182 -8.54 27.39 11.32
N ALA A 183 -7.23 27.23 11.50
CA ALA A 183 -6.30 28.37 11.54
C ALA A 183 -6.31 29.17 10.23
N PHE A 184 -6.36 28.52 9.08
CA PHE A 184 -6.46 29.20 7.78
C PHE A 184 -7.80 29.92 7.59
N ALA A 185 -8.91 29.35 8.08
CA ALA A 185 -10.23 29.97 7.98
C ALA A 185 -10.35 31.25 8.81
N TRP A 186 -9.51 31.44 9.84
CA TRP A 186 -9.46 32.63 10.70
C TRP A 186 -8.41 33.65 10.27
N MET A 187 -7.61 33.40 9.24
CA MET A 187 -6.72 34.45 8.72
C MET A 187 -7.51 35.50 7.97
N PRO A 188 -7.46 36.82 8.40
CA PRO A 188 -8.12 37.87 7.67
C PRO A 188 -7.50 37.98 6.27
N THR A 189 -8.33 37.97 5.24
CA THR A 189 -7.92 38.35 3.88
C THR A 189 -7.31 39.74 3.96
N ARG A 190 -6.00 39.87 3.73
CA ARG A 190 -5.37 41.14 3.48
C ARG A 190 -5.98 41.69 2.19
N GLU A 191 -6.96 42.56 2.31
CA GLU A 191 -7.36 43.44 1.22
C GLU A 191 -6.14 44.32 0.87
N ASN A 192 -5.59 44.08 -0.32
CA ASN A 192 -4.62 44.98 -0.94
C ASN A 192 -5.40 46.24 -1.32
N GLY A 193 -5.23 47.32 -0.52
CA GLY A 193 -5.56 48.69 -0.89
C GLY A 193 -4.48 49.28 -1.81
#